data_bf4b60c670288be9dfff8104dacb0b51
#
_entry.id   bf4b60c670288be9dfff8104dacb0b51
#
_cell.length_a   1.000
_cell.length_b   1.000
_cell.length_c   1.000
_cell.angle_alpha   90.00
_cell.angle_beta   90.00
_cell.angle_gamma   90.00
#
_symmetry.space_group_name_H-M   'P 1'
#
loop_
_entity.id
_entity.type
_entity.pdbx_description
1 polymer ?
#
loop_
_entity_poly.entity_id
_entity_poly.type
_entity_poly.pdbx_seq_one_letter_code
_entity_poly.pdbx_strand_id
1 'polypeptide(L)'
;QEAFDEEKASELQEGYEQFKENHPMPYAELLFSDVPDILEFLRQKEVKIALASSSSMFDIKQMLDIHQLNSYFEVVVSGNDFKQTKPNPEIYQSTMKKLGVTPSETLIIEDSEKGIQAGEAAGATVWAIEDKRFGMNQEKADLKVDSLTAIQKLLTESSLKMIKA
;
A
#
# COMPACT_ATOMS: atom_id res chain seq x y z
N GLN A 1 -8.47 25.82 -19.02
CA GLN A 1 -8.41 24.36 -18.85
C GLN A 1 -8.54 23.78 -20.24
N GLU A 2 -7.41 23.51 -20.91
CA GLU A 2 -7.40 22.78 -22.17
C GLU A 2 -7.83 21.35 -21.86
N ALA A 3 -8.93 20.91 -22.45
CA ALA A 3 -9.31 19.52 -22.46
C ALA A 3 -8.18 18.76 -23.17
N PHE A 4 -7.54 17.81 -22.48
CA PHE A 4 -6.62 16.89 -23.14
C PHE A 4 -7.41 16.17 -24.23
N ASP A 5 -6.93 16.26 -25.45
CA ASP A 5 -7.45 15.53 -26.59
C ASP A 5 -7.32 14.04 -26.29
N GLU A 6 -8.42 13.29 -26.37
CA GLU A 6 -8.45 11.85 -26.07
C GLU A 6 -7.45 11.07 -26.93
N GLU A 7 -7.23 11.52 -28.19
CA GLU A 7 -6.25 10.93 -29.10
C GLU A 7 -4.83 11.10 -28.56
N LYS A 8 -4.48 12.29 -28.05
CA LYS A 8 -3.18 12.59 -27.48
C LYS A 8 -2.94 11.86 -26.16
N ALA A 9 -4.00 11.68 -25.37
CA ALA A 9 -3.93 10.87 -24.15
C ALA A 9 -3.65 9.39 -24.47
N SER A 10 -4.30 8.85 -25.52
CA SER A 10 -4.07 7.47 -25.99
C SER A 10 -2.64 7.28 -26.52
N GLU A 11 -2.13 8.21 -27.34
CA GLU A 11 -0.75 8.17 -27.83
C GLU A 11 0.29 8.19 -26.69
N LEU A 12 0.06 9.04 -25.68
CA LEU A 12 0.93 9.10 -24.51
C LEU A 12 0.90 7.83 -23.68
N GLN A 13 -0.29 7.22 -23.55
CA GLN A 13 -0.43 5.95 -22.84
C GLN A 13 0.26 4.81 -23.59
N GLU A 14 0.09 4.71 -24.91
CA GLU A 14 0.78 3.71 -25.74
C GLU A 14 2.30 3.90 -25.67
N GLY A 15 2.78 5.15 -25.78
CA GLY A 15 4.20 5.48 -25.64
C GLY A 15 4.77 5.11 -24.27
N TYR A 16 3.99 5.30 -23.20
CA TYR A 16 4.38 4.90 -21.85
C TYR A 16 4.45 3.38 -21.70
N GLU A 17 3.49 2.63 -22.23
CA GLU A 17 3.53 1.16 -22.17
C GLU A 17 4.71 0.60 -22.97
N GLN A 18 4.99 1.13 -24.16
CA GLN A 18 6.19 0.77 -24.95
C GLN A 18 7.49 1.11 -24.22
N PHE A 19 7.53 2.26 -23.53
CA PHE A 19 8.68 2.62 -22.71
C PHE A 19 8.89 1.61 -21.58
N LYS A 20 7.83 1.20 -20.89
CA LYS A 20 7.89 0.19 -19.82
C LYS A 20 8.39 -1.17 -20.31
N GLU A 21 7.93 -1.60 -21.49
CA GLU A 21 8.39 -2.86 -22.10
C GLU A 21 9.90 -2.85 -22.37
N ASN A 22 10.43 -1.72 -22.86
CA ASN A 22 11.86 -1.55 -23.16
C ASN A 22 12.72 -1.23 -21.91
N HIS A 23 12.09 -0.80 -20.81
CA HIS A 23 12.74 -0.42 -19.57
C HIS A 23 12.03 -1.08 -18.38
N PRO A 24 12.13 -2.43 -18.24
CA PRO A 24 11.46 -3.12 -17.16
C PRO A 24 11.94 -2.62 -15.80
N MET A 25 10.99 -2.42 -14.89
CA MET A 25 11.32 -2.01 -13.53
C MET A 25 12.15 -3.10 -12.84
N PRO A 26 13.25 -2.74 -12.16
CA PRO A 26 14.10 -3.68 -11.47
C PRO A 26 13.47 -4.13 -10.13
N TYR A 27 12.28 -4.70 -10.19
CA TYR A 27 11.50 -5.07 -8.99
C TYR A 27 12.29 -5.92 -7.99
N ALA A 28 13.22 -6.75 -8.49
CA ALA A 28 14.07 -7.59 -7.62
C ALA A 28 14.95 -6.76 -6.65
N GLU A 29 15.24 -5.51 -6.99
CA GLU A 29 16.13 -4.63 -6.20
C GLU A 29 15.35 -3.59 -5.38
N LEU A 30 14.03 -3.48 -5.58
CA LEU A 30 13.24 -2.37 -5.02
C LEU A 30 12.50 -2.73 -3.72
N LEU A 31 12.47 -4.01 -3.34
CA LEU A 31 11.80 -4.41 -2.11
C LEU A 31 12.61 -3.96 -0.88
N PHE A 32 11.95 -3.33 0.07
CA PHE A 32 12.56 -3.07 1.37
C PHE A 32 12.91 -4.39 2.07
N SER A 33 14.10 -4.45 2.65
CA SER A 33 14.66 -5.70 3.21
C SER A 33 13.86 -6.26 4.38
N ASP A 34 13.08 -5.44 5.07
CA ASP A 34 12.27 -5.82 6.24
C ASP A 34 10.81 -6.23 5.88
N VAL A 35 10.43 -6.20 4.59
CA VAL A 35 9.10 -6.66 4.13
C VAL A 35 8.85 -8.14 4.43
N PRO A 36 9.75 -9.08 4.09
CA PRO A 36 9.49 -10.50 4.37
C PRO A 36 9.31 -10.78 5.87
N ASP A 37 10.10 -10.13 6.72
CA ASP A 37 10.07 -10.35 8.16
C ASP A 37 8.75 -9.89 8.80
N ILE A 38 8.24 -8.72 8.42
CA ILE A 38 6.96 -8.25 8.95
C ILE A 38 5.79 -9.09 8.42
N LEU A 39 5.80 -9.48 7.16
CA LEU A 39 4.75 -10.32 6.60
C LEU A 39 4.68 -11.68 7.31
N GLU A 40 5.84 -12.30 7.56
CA GLU A 40 5.93 -13.55 8.31
C GLU A 40 5.46 -13.38 9.76
N PHE A 41 5.85 -12.28 10.42
CA PHE A 41 5.39 -11.97 11.76
C PHE A 41 3.85 -11.82 11.83
N LEU A 42 3.25 -11.08 10.88
CA LEU A 42 1.80 -10.89 10.83
C LEU A 42 1.07 -12.21 10.54
N ARG A 43 1.60 -13.05 9.67
CA ARG A 43 1.07 -14.38 9.38
C ARG A 43 1.05 -15.27 10.64
N GLN A 44 2.14 -15.26 11.42
CA GLN A 44 2.23 -16.03 12.68
C GLN A 44 1.26 -15.52 13.75
N LYS A 45 0.82 -14.26 13.63
CA LYS A 45 -0.20 -13.65 14.50
C LYS A 45 -1.63 -13.82 13.95
N GLU A 46 -1.79 -14.54 12.85
CA GLU A 46 -3.09 -14.76 12.18
C GLU A 46 -3.81 -13.45 11.81
N VAL A 47 -3.02 -12.39 11.53
CA VAL A 47 -3.55 -11.11 11.06
C VAL A 47 -3.86 -11.22 9.57
N LYS A 48 -5.04 -10.79 9.16
CA LYS A 48 -5.40 -10.66 7.75
C LYS A 48 -4.58 -9.58 7.08
N ILE A 49 -3.97 -9.89 5.94
CA ILE A 49 -3.10 -8.97 5.21
C ILE A 49 -3.68 -8.70 3.83
N ALA A 50 -3.71 -7.43 3.43
CA ALA A 50 -4.09 -7.02 2.10
C ALA A 50 -3.06 -6.05 1.49
N LEU A 51 -2.98 -6.05 0.17
CA LEU A 51 -2.21 -5.08 -0.61
C LEU A 51 -3.17 -4.18 -1.42
N ALA A 52 -3.09 -2.87 -1.20
CA ALA A 52 -3.87 -1.86 -1.92
C ALA A 52 -2.91 -0.84 -2.56
N SER A 53 -2.65 -0.99 -3.86
CA SER A 53 -1.66 -0.20 -4.60
C SER A 53 -2.30 0.65 -5.69
N SER A 54 -1.72 1.83 -5.98
CA SER A 54 -2.10 2.65 -7.14
C SER A 54 -1.56 2.09 -8.47
N SER A 55 -0.69 1.08 -8.42
CA SER A 55 -0.12 0.42 -9.60
C SER A 55 -1.14 -0.46 -10.32
N SER A 56 -0.87 -0.78 -11.58
CA SER A 56 -1.67 -1.75 -12.33
C SER A 56 -1.61 -3.14 -11.70
N MET A 57 -2.65 -3.94 -11.88
CA MET A 57 -2.67 -5.32 -11.39
C MET A 57 -1.52 -6.16 -12.00
N PHE A 58 -1.10 -5.84 -13.21
CA PHE A 58 0.03 -6.48 -13.88
C PHE A 58 1.34 -6.22 -13.11
N ASP A 59 1.64 -4.94 -12.81
CA ASP A 59 2.84 -4.55 -12.07
C ASP A 59 2.86 -5.14 -10.64
N ILE A 60 1.68 -5.13 -9.99
CA ILE A 60 1.54 -5.73 -8.64
C ILE A 60 1.86 -7.22 -8.68
N LYS A 61 1.29 -7.97 -9.64
CA LYS A 61 1.54 -9.40 -9.77
C LYS A 61 3.00 -9.70 -10.07
N GLN A 62 3.62 -8.96 -10.99
CA GLN A 62 5.06 -9.14 -11.27
C GLN A 62 5.92 -8.98 -10.00
N MET A 63 5.67 -7.93 -9.22
CA MET A 63 6.40 -7.69 -7.98
C MET A 63 6.17 -8.81 -6.96
N LEU A 64 4.92 -9.25 -6.78
CA LEU A 64 4.60 -10.33 -5.85
C LEU A 64 5.21 -11.66 -6.27
N ASP A 65 5.23 -11.97 -7.57
CA ASP A 65 5.80 -13.21 -8.11
C ASP A 65 7.32 -13.25 -7.96
N ILE A 66 8.01 -12.15 -8.33
CA ILE A 66 9.47 -12.04 -8.21
C ILE A 66 9.93 -12.28 -6.76
N HIS A 67 9.20 -11.72 -5.80
CA HIS A 67 9.55 -11.83 -4.38
C HIS A 67 8.84 -12.99 -3.66
N GLN A 68 8.03 -13.79 -4.35
CA GLN A 68 7.28 -14.93 -3.80
C GLN A 68 6.36 -14.53 -2.62
N LEU A 69 5.74 -13.35 -2.71
CA LEU A 69 4.92 -12.77 -1.64
C LEU A 69 3.42 -13.03 -1.76
N ASN A 70 2.96 -13.67 -2.83
CA ASN A 70 1.53 -13.88 -3.12
C ASN A 70 0.76 -14.53 -1.95
N SER A 71 1.38 -15.49 -1.29
CA SER A 71 0.72 -16.27 -0.23
C SER A 71 0.46 -15.52 1.08
N TYR A 72 1.02 -14.31 1.22
CA TYR A 72 0.80 -13.50 2.42
C TYR A 72 -0.47 -12.67 2.35
N PHE A 73 -0.99 -12.38 1.15
CA PHE A 73 -2.10 -11.44 0.96
C PHE A 73 -3.40 -12.18 0.67
N GLU A 74 -4.41 -12.02 1.53
CA GLU A 74 -5.76 -12.55 1.31
C GLU A 74 -6.49 -11.73 0.23
N VAL A 75 -6.18 -10.44 0.13
CA VAL A 75 -6.79 -9.50 -0.82
C VAL A 75 -5.71 -8.64 -1.46
N VAL A 76 -5.73 -8.56 -2.79
CA VAL A 76 -4.91 -7.64 -3.59
C VAL A 76 -5.84 -6.75 -4.40
N VAL A 77 -5.61 -5.42 -4.34
CA VAL A 77 -6.44 -4.42 -5.02
C VAL A 77 -5.56 -3.44 -5.78
N SER A 78 -5.91 -3.23 -7.05
CA SER A 78 -5.29 -2.22 -7.92
C SER A 78 -6.10 -0.92 -7.92
N GLY A 79 -5.41 0.22 -7.90
CA GLY A 79 -6.04 1.52 -8.06
C GLY A 79 -6.71 1.71 -9.42
N ASN A 80 -6.28 0.96 -10.44
CA ASN A 80 -6.88 0.98 -11.77
C ASN A 80 -8.31 0.40 -11.81
N ASP A 81 -8.73 -0.32 -10.76
CA ASP A 81 -10.09 -0.86 -10.64
C ASP A 81 -11.11 0.23 -10.24
N PHE A 82 -10.67 1.45 -9.94
CA PHE A 82 -11.49 2.54 -9.43
C PHE A 82 -11.48 3.75 -10.35
N LYS A 83 -12.62 4.45 -10.43
CA LYS A 83 -12.74 5.69 -11.20
C LYS A 83 -11.96 6.85 -10.57
N GLN A 84 -11.83 6.84 -9.26
CA GLN A 84 -11.11 7.87 -8.51
C GLN A 84 -9.93 7.24 -7.77
N THR A 85 -8.75 7.80 -8.02
CA THR A 85 -7.52 7.38 -7.36
C THR A 85 -7.37 8.01 -5.97
N LYS A 86 -6.41 7.54 -5.16
CA LYS A 86 -6.01 8.21 -3.91
C LYS A 86 -5.79 9.72 -4.17
N PRO A 87 -6.33 10.62 -3.35
CA PRO A 87 -6.76 10.46 -1.96
C PRO A 87 -8.22 10.01 -1.76
N ASN A 88 -8.95 9.57 -2.79
CA ASN A 88 -10.27 8.99 -2.59
C ASN A 88 -10.17 7.71 -1.76
N PRO A 89 -11.02 7.52 -0.71
CA PRO A 89 -10.92 6.38 0.20
C PRO A 89 -11.41 5.05 -0.37
N GLU A 90 -12.01 5.04 -1.57
CA GLU A 90 -12.72 3.89 -2.13
C GLU A 90 -11.86 2.62 -2.20
N ILE A 91 -10.57 2.76 -2.52
CA ILE A 91 -9.63 1.63 -2.56
C ILE A 91 -9.54 0.93 -1.20
N TYR A 92 -9.42 1.67 -0.10
CA TYR A 92 -9.32 1.08 1.24
C TYR A 92 -10.66 0.57 1.74
N GLN A 93 -11.77 1.30 1.49
CA GLN A 93 -13.12 0.85 1.83
C GLN A 93 -13.46 -0.47 1.13
N SER A 94 -13.12 -0.59 -0.16
CA SER A 94 -13.30 -1.82 -0.94
C SER A 94 -12.41 -2.96 -0.39
N THR A 95 -11.17 -2.66 -0.03
CA THR A 95 -10.23 -3.64 0.55
C THR A 95 -10.75 -4.17 1.88
N MET A 96 -11.16 -3.30 2.80
CA MET A 96 -11.75 -3.68 4.09
C MET A 96 -13.01 -4.53 3.92
N LYS A 97 -13.89 -4.14 2.99
CA LYS A 97 -15.09 -4.91 2.66
C LYS A 97 -14.76 -6.33 2.17
N LYS A 98 -13.76 -6.47 1.30
CA LYS A 98 -13.32 -7.77 0.77
C LYS A 98 -12.70 -8.64 1.87
N LEU A 99 -11.95 -8.06 2.82
CA LEU A 99 -11.39 -8.75 3.98
C LEU A 99 -12.45 -9.08 5.06
N GLY A 100 -13.62 -8.45 5.01
CA GLY A 100 -14.67 -8.59 6.03
C GLY A 100 -14.26 -7.99 7.37
N VAL A 101 -13.59 -6.82 7.35
CA VAL A 101 -13.15 -6.08 8.54
C VAL A 101 -13.70 -4.65 8.53
N THR A 102 -13.76 -4.03 9.72
CA THR A 102 -14.19 -2.64 9.90
C THR A 102 -13.00 -1.67 9.87
N PRO A 103 -13.20 -0.37 9.65
CA PRO A 103 -12.13 0.62 9.75
C PRO A 103 -11.42 0.62 11.11
N SER A 104 -12.15 0.42 12.21
CA SER A 104 -11.58 0.38 13.56
C SER A 104 -10.71 -0.84 13.85
N GLU A 105 -10.82 -1.90 13.02
CA GLU A 105 -10.00 -3.11 13.09
C GLU A 105 -8.83 -3.07 12.11
N THR A 106 -8.67 -1.97 11.35
CA THR A 106 -7.72 -1.88 10.24
C THR A 106 -6.60 -0.90 10.56
N LEU A 107 -5.37 -1.37 10.36
CA LEU A 107 -4.17 -0.55 10.30
C LEU A 107 -3.70 -0.47 8.85
N ILE A 108 -3.59 0.75 8.33
CA ILE A 108 -3.02 1.04 7.01
C ILE A 108 -1.58 1.49 7.21
N ILE A 109 -0.66 0.87 6.48
CA ILE A 109 0.74 1.29 6.39
C ILE A 109 0.92 1.99 5.06
N GLU A 110 1.38 3.23 5.08
CA GLU A 110 1.52 4.08 3.90
C GLU A 110 2.79 4.93 3.95
N ASP A 111 3.25 5.40 2.79
CA ASP A 111 4.39 6.32 2.65
C ASP A 111 3.98 7.63 1.96
N SER A 112 2.95 7.60 1.13
CA SER A 112 2.52 8.72 0.30
C SER A 112 1.49 9.61 0.98
N GLU A 113 1.57 10.92 0.74
CA GLU A 113 0.57 11.90 1.22
C GLU A 113 -0.85 11.53 0.81
N LYS A 114 -1.04 11.18 -0.47
CA LYS A 114 -2.37 10.81 -1.01
C LYS A 114 -2.91 9.52 -0.39
N GLY A 115 -2.03 8.55 -0.13
CA GLY A 115 -2.41 7.30 0.51
C GLY A 115 -2.82 7.50 1.97
N ILE A 116 -2.09 8.33 2.71
CA ILE A 116 -2.42 8.70 4.10
C ILE A 116 -3.77 9.42 4.16
N GLN A 117 -4.01 10.39 3.28
CA GLN A 117 -5.29 11.09 3.20
C GLN A 117 -6.46 10.14 2.85
N ALA A 118 -6.23 9.17 1.96
CA ALA A 118 -7.24 8.17 1.61
C ALA A 118 -7.54 7.23 2.79
N GLY A 119 -6.53 6.84 3.56
CA GLY A 119 -6.67 6.00 4.75
C GLY A 119 -7.43 6.71 5.87
N GLU A 120 -7.08 7.96 6.17
CA GLU A 120 -7.81 8.83 7.09
C GLU A 120 -9.27 8.96 6.68
N ALA A 121 -9.53 9.28 5.41
CA ALA A 121 -10.88 9.42 4.87
C ALA A 121 -11.67 8.09 4.88
N ALA A 122 -11.01 6.94 4.86
CA ALA A 122 -11.63 5.62 5.03
C ALA A 122 -11.96 5.30 6.49
N GLY A 123 -11.51 6.11 7.45
CA GLY A 123 -11.75 5.96 8.88
C GLY A 123 -10.87 4.91 9.58
N ALA A 124 -9.81 4.45 8.92
CA ALA A 124 -8.86 3.49 9.48
C ALA A 124 -7.71 4.19 10.22
N THR A 125 -7.01 3.47 11.09
CA THR A 125 -5.74 3.92 11.65
C THR A 125 -4.67 3.90 10.57
N VAL A 126 -3.91 4.99 10.43
CA VAL A 126 -2.86 5.12 9.42
C VAL A 126 -1.50 5.37 10.06
N TRP A 127 -0.56 4.45 9.85
CA TRP A 127 0.83 4.64 10.21
C TRP A 127 1.66 4.91 8.95
N ALA A 128 2.44 5.98 8.99
CA ALA A 128 3.28 6.38 7.86
C ALA A 128 4.72 5.91 8.04
N ILE A 129 5.30 5.34 6.98
CA ILE A 129 6.74 5.11 6.90
C ILE A 129 7.38 6.40 6.38
N GLU A 130 8.28 7.00 7.18
CA GLU A 130 9.01 8.20 6.78
C GLU A 130 10.01 7.88 5.67
N ASP A 131 9.78 8.46 4.49
CA ASP A 131 10.79 8.50 3.44
C ASP A 131 11.35 9.92 3.30
N LYS A 132 12.49 10.14 3.94
CA LYS A 132 13.17 11.45 3.95
C LYS A 132 13.70 11.88 2.58
N ARG A 133 13.78 10.95 1.60
CA ARG A 133 14.29 11.24 0.26
C ARG A 133 13.33 12.15 -0.53
N PHE A 134 12.02 12.05 -0.27
CA PHE A 134 11.00 12.73 -1.06
C PHE A 134 10.27 13.85 -0.33
N GLY A 135 10.48 14.04 0.98
CA GLY A 135 9.88 15.13 1.75
C GLY A 135 8.34 15.14 1.71
N MET A 136 7.71 13.97 1.67
CA MET A 136 6.25 13.83 1.61
C MET A 136 5.60 14.41 2.86
N ASN A 137 4.47 15.12 2.68
CA ASN A 137 3.66 15.57 3.81
C ASN A 137 2.91 14.39 4.42
N GLN A 138 3.26 14.03 5.65
CA GLN A 138 2.70 12.90 6.39
C GLN A 138 2.01 13.34 7.70
N GLU A 139 1.59 14.60 7.82
CA GLU A 139 1.02 15.15 9.06
C GLU A 139 -0.30 14.50 9.47
N LYS A 140 -1.04 13.94 8.51
CA LYS A 140 -2.33 13.28 8.72
C LYS A 140 -2.23 11.81 9.18
N ALA A 141 -1.03 11.26 9.26
CA ALA A 141 -0.83 9.92 9.81
C ALA A 141 -0.96 9.95 11.35
N ASP A 142 -1.60 8.92 11.91
CA ASP A 142 -1.73 8.76 13.36
C ASP A 142 -0.37 8.51 14.03
N LEU A 143 0.56 7.90 13.30
CA LEU A 143 1.94 7.65 13.75
C LEU A 143 2.89 7.69 12.56
N LYS A 144 4.09 8.21 12.78
CA LYS A 144 5.21 8.12 11.83
C LYS A 144 6.28 7.21 12.39
N VAL A 145 6.78 6.33 11.54
CA VAL A 145 7.83 5.36 11.86
C VAL A 145 8.89 5.35 10.76
N ASP A 146 10.10 4.93 11.08
CA ASP A 146 11.24 4.93 10.15
C ASP A 146 11.40 3.61 9.36
N SER A 147 10.67 2.54 9.75
CA SER A 147 10.80 1.21 9.12
C SER A 147 9.63 0.29 9.46
N LEU A 148 9.47 -0.78 8.68
CA LEU A 148 8.53 -1.87 9.00
C LEU A 148 8.98 -2.64 10.26
N THR A 149 10.28 -2.72 10.50
CA THR A 149 10.85 -3.28 11.75
C THR A 149 10.38 -2.49 12.98
N ALA A 150 10.26 -1.17 12.90
CA ALA A 150 9.72 -0.35 13.98
C ALA A 150 8.23 -0.66 14.24
N ILE A 151 7.46 -0.85 13.18
CA ILE A 151 6.05 -1.28 13.26
C ILE A 151 5.93 -2.63 13.99
N GLN A 152 6.74 -3.61 13.61
CA GLN A 152 6.75 -4.94 14.24
C GLN A 152 7.01 -4.86 15.75
N LYS A 153 7.96 -4.02 16.19
CA LYS A 153 8.26 -3.78 17.62
C LYS A 153 7.05 -3.20 18.35
N LEU A 154 6.43 -2.16 17.79
CA LEU A 154 5.26 -1.51 18.38
C LEU A 154 4.07 -2.48 18.52
N LEU A 155 3.81 -3.29 17.52
CA LEU A 155 2.74 -4.29 17.55
C LEU A 155 3.03 -5.38 18.62
N THR A 156 4.28 -5.77 18.79
CA THR A 156 4.71 -6.74 19.80
C THR A 156 4.51 -6.17 21.20
N GLU A 157 4.92 -4.93 21.45
CA GLU A 157 4.79 -4.26 22.76
C GLU A 157 3.32 -4.03 23.13
N SER A 158 2.47 -3.68 22.17
CA SER A 158 1.03 -3.50 22.37
C SER A 158 0.35 -4.80 22.78
N SER A 159 0.71 -5.92 22.16
CA SER A 159 0.23 -7.25 22.53
C SER A 159 0.62 -7.65 23.96
N LEU A 160 1.83 -7.31 24.39
CA LEU A 160 2.30 -7.56 25.76
C LEU A 160 1.55 -6.73 26.82
N LYS A 161 1.12 -5.51 26.48
CA LYS A 161 0.32 -4.67 27.40
C LYS A 161 -1.09 -5.21 27.58
N MET A 162 -1.71 -5.79 26.56
CA MET A 162 -3.04 -6.40 26.66
C MET A 162 -3.06 -7.69 27.48
N ILE A 163 -1.95 -8.41 27.58
CA ILE A 163 -1.83 -9.64 28.41
C ILE A 163 -1.60 -9.30 29.91
N LYS A 164 -1.16 -8.09 30.20
CA LYS A 164 -0.87 -7.65 31.59
C LYS A 164 -2.01 -6.84 32.24
N ALA A 165 -3.09 -6.58 31.52
CA ALA A 165 -4.30 -5.91 32.03
C ALA A 165 -5.37 -6.91 32.41
#